data_b8635069e3ed56ee195ea9bd2f68d889
#
_entry.id   b8635069e3ed56ee195ea9bd2f68d889
#
_cell.length_a   1.000
_cell.length_b   1.000
_cell.length_c   1.000
_cell.angle_alpha   90.00
_cell.angle_beta   90.00
_cell.angle_gamma   90.00
#
_symmetry.space_group_name_H-M   'P 1'
#
loop_
_entity.id
_entity.type
_entity.pdbx_description
1 polymer ?
#
loop_
_entity_poly.entity_id
_entity_poly.type
_entity_poly.pdbx_seq_one_letter_code
_entity_poly.pdbx_strand_id
1 'polypeptide(L)'
;MKIKHYTLPEHALGGQRQLSHFHFGAPGTGEKVYLQAGLHADEIPGMLVLHYLKRLLSQAERRGELRGEIILVPVANPPGLAQVLLSSGIGRFDLASGRNFNRDFPDLAALAQAGLPADLPGTRPEYLQRVRAAMREALAALPAVSEAQALRHHLLSLARSEERRVGKEC
;
A
#
# COMPACT_ATOMS: atom_id res chain seq x y z
N MET A 1 -7.62 -5.19 -16.25
CA MET A 1 -7.12 -5.47 -14.88
C MET A 1 -5.76 -6.13 -14.96
N LYS A 2 -4.77 -5.58 -14.26
CA LYS A 2 -3.44 -6.20 -14.06
C LYS A 2 -3.30 -6.60 -12.60
N ILE A 3 -2.83 -7.82 -12.35
CA ILE A 3 -2.53 -8.29 -11.00
C ILE A 3 -1.03 -8.20 -10.81
N LYS A 4 -0.60 -7.67 -9.67
CA LYS A 4 0.81 -7.67 -9.26
C LYS A 4 0.93 -8.28 -7.87
N HIS A 5 2.04 -8.94 -7.65
CA HIS A 5 2.38 -9.57 -6.38
C HIS A 5 3.69 -8.98 -5.87
N TYR A 6 3.69 -8.62 -4.60
CA TYR A 6 4.91 -8.27 -3.89
C TYR A 6 5.21 -9.38 -2.90
N THR A 7 6.35 -10.02 -3.09
CA THR A 7 6.82 -11.07 -2.21
C THR A 7 7.48 -10.46 -0.99
N LEU A 8 6.96 -10.78 0.19
CA LEU A 8 7.54 -10.36 1.46
C LEU A 8 8.83 -11.12 1.73
N PRO A 9 9.77 -10.56 2.53
CA PRO A 9 10.95 -11.29 2.99
C PRO A 9 10.56 -12.63 3.61
N GLU A 10 11.40 -13.63 3.45
CA GLU A 10 11.18 -14.94 4.04
C GLU A 10 11.19 -14.84 5.56
N HIS A 11 10.13 -15.34 6.19
CA HIS A 11 9.97 -15.30 7.64
C HIS A 11 10.28 -16.65 8.29
N ALA A 12 10.21 -17.74 7.52
CA ALA A 12 10.51 -19.09 7.95
C ALA A 12 10.92 -19.93 6.75
N LEU A 13 11.77 -20.95 6.97
CA LEU A 13 12.18 -21.86 5.90
C LEU A 13 10.99 -22.48 5.19
N GLY A 14 10.93 -22.32 3.86
CA GLY A 14 9.82 -22.81 3.04
C GLY A 14 8.51 -22.03 3.14
N GLY A 15 8.49 -20.91 3.88
CA GLY A 15 7.32 -20.04 4.00
C GLY A 15 7.53 -18.69 3.32
N GLN A 16 6.74 -18.40 2.29
CA GLN A 16 6.77 -17.12 1.58
C GLN A 16 5.36 -16.54 1.48
N ARG A 17 5.19 -15.30 1.93
CA ARG A 17 3.93 -14.58 1.84
C ARG A 17 3.97 -13.55 0.72
N GLN A 18 2.82 -13.30 0.11
CA GLN A 18 2.68 -12.32 -0.96
C GLN A 18 1.55 -11.35 -0.66
N LEU A 19 1.81 -10.07 -0.90
CA LEU A 19 0.79 -9.04 -1.01
C LEU A 19 0.33 -8.97 -2.46
N SER A 20 -0.96 -9.15 -2.71
CA SER A 20 -1.55 -9.00 -4.05
C SER A 20 -2.27 -7.68 -4.18
N HIS A 21 -2.01 -6.96 -5.28
CA HIS A 21 -2.71 -5.72 -5.61
C HIS A 21 -3.16 -5.70 -7.06
N PHE A 22 -4.28 -5.03 -7.30
CA PHE A 22 -5.00 -5.04 -8.57
C PHE A 22 -5.02 -3.63 -9.14
N HIS A 23 -4.60 -3.50 -10.40
CA HIS A 23 -4.58 -2.24 -11.13
C HIS A 23 -5.64 -2.25 -12.21
N PHE A 24 -6.42 -1.18 -12.27
CA PHE A 24 -7.46 -0.92 -13.25
C PHE A 24 -7.21 0.42 -13.93
N GLY A 25 -7.64 0.55 -15.19
CA GLY A 25 -7.42 1.74 -15.99
C GLY A 25 -5.98 1.90 -16.43
N ALA A 26 -5.58 3.12 -16.76
CA ALA A 26 -4.25 3.43 -17.27
C ALA A 26 -3.58 4.55 -16.48
N PRO A 27 -2.31 4.36 -16.04
CA PRO A 27 -1.53 5.42 -15.41
C PRO A 27 -1.41 6.65 -16.30
N GLY A 28 -1.51 7.85 -15.69
CA GLY A 28 -1.33 9.12 -16.40
C GLY A 28 -2.51 9.59 -17.24
N THR A 29 -3.61 8.83 -17.32
CA THR A 29 -4.81 9.20 -18.09
C THR A 29 -5.85 9.99 -17.28
N GLY A 30 -5.58 10.22 -16.01
CA GLY A 30 -6.47 10.89 -15.08
C GLY A 30 -5.98 10.77 -13.64
N GLU A 31 -6.90 10.88 -12.69
CA GLU A 31 -6.59 10.75 -11.27
C GLU A 31 -6.22 9.30 -10.91
N LYS A 32 -5.37 9.15 -9.89
CA LYS A 32 -5.06 7.88 -9.28
C LYS A 32 -5.81 7.72 -7.97
N VAL A 33 -6.49 6.60 -7.82
CA VAL A 33 -7.20 6.21 -6.60
C VAL A 33 -6.53 4.98 -6.01
N TYR A 34 -6.19 5.05 -4.72
CA TYR A 34 -5.65 3.92 -3.97
C TYR A 34 -6.62 3.52 -2.86
N LEU A 35 -7.00 2.25 -2.83
CA LEU A 35 -7.92 1.67 -1.86
C LEU A 35 -7.30 0.43 -1.22
N GLN A 36 -7.20 0.42 0.10
CA GLN A 36 -6.72 -0.74 0.85
C GLN A 36 -7.69 -1.14 1.95
N ALA A 37 -7.67 -2.43 2.32
CA ALA A 37 -8.38 -2.97 3.46
C ALA A 37 -7.55 -4.05 4.15
N GLY A 38 -7.90 -4.37 5.39
CA GLY A 38 -7.27 -5.45 6.15
C GLY A 38 -5.83 -5.15 6.55
N LEU A 39 -5.48 -3.90 6.88
CA LEU A 39 -4.22 -3.57 7.53
C LEU A 39 -4.23 -4.12 8.97
N HIS A 40 -5.32 -3.92 9.70
CA HIS A 40 -5.69 -4.79 10.83
C HIS A 40 -6.44 -5.99 10.24
N ALA A 41 -5.79 -7.13 10.16
CA ALA A 41 -6.30 -8.27 9.41
C ALA A 41 -7.45 -9.03 10.10
N ASP A 42 -7.79 -8.65 11.33
CA ASP A 42 -9.01 -9.05 12.05
C ASP A 42 -10.25 -8.27 11.61
N GLU A 43 -10.10 -7.17 10.85
CA GLU A 43 -11.19 -6.33 10.33
C GLU A 43 -11.63 -6.79 8.92
N ILE A 44 -12.44 -7.87 8.89
CA ILE A 44 -12.86 -8.56 7.66
C ILE A 44 -13.77 -7.74 6.71
N PRO A 45 -14.71 -6.88 7.18
CA PRO A 45 -15.69 -6.25 6.30
C PRO A 45 -15.09 -5.45 5.14
N GLY A 46 -14.00 -4.70 5.40
CA GLY A 46 -13.31 -3.92 4.36
C GLY A 46 -12.71 -4.81 3.26
N MET A 47 -12.14 -5.95 3.61
CA MET A 47 -11.61 -6.91 2.65
C MET A 47 -12.71 -7.45 1.72
N LEU A 48 -13.88 -7.75 2.29
CA LEU A 48 -15.05 -8.22 1.53
C LEU A 48 -15.56 -7.15 0.57
N VAL A 49 -15.65 -5.90 1.03
CA VAL A 49 -16.04 -4.75 0.18
C VAL A 49 -15.10 -4.63 -1.02
N LEU A 50 -13.78 -4.65 -0.82
CA LEU A 50 -12.82 -4.54 -1.92
C LEU A 50 -12.82 -5.79 -2.81
N HIS A 51 -13.14 -6.98 -2.28
CA HIS A 51 -13.32 -8.18 -3.09
C HIS A 51 -14.47 -8.00 -4.10
N TYR A 52 -15.61 -7.48 -3.69
CA TYR A 52 -16.73 -7.21 -4.59
C TYR A 52 -16.44 -6.02 -5.52
N LEU A 53 -15.83 -4.96 -5.02
CA LEU A 53 -15.44 -3.80 -5.83
C LEU A 53 -14.51 -4.20 -6.99
N LYS A 54 -13.60 -5.14 -6.77
CA LYS A 54 -12.74 -5.70 -7.82
C LYS A 54 -13.54 -6.21 -9.03
N ARG A 55 -14.67 -6.89 -8.78
CA ARG A 55 -15.55 -7.39 -9.85
C ARG A 55 -16.23 -6.27 -10.62
N LEU A 56 -16.74 -5.26 -9.91
CA LEU A 56 -17.38 -4.09 -10.50
C LEU A 56 -16.39 -3.29 -11.36
N LEU A 57 -15.18 -3.04 -10.85
CA LEU A 57 -14.14 -2.35 -11.60
C LEU A 57 -13.68 -3.14 -12.83
N SER A 58 -13.60 -4.47 -12.75
CA SER A 58 -13.32 -5.30 -13.93
C SER A 58 -14.39 -5.18 -15.00
N GLN A 59 -15.65 -5.02 -14.63
CA GLN A 59 -16.75 -4.80 -15.57
C GLN A 59 -16.67 -3.39 -16.18
N ALA A 60 -16.48 -2.36 -15.35
CA ALA A 60 -16.35 -0.98 -15.82
C ALA A 60 -15.16 -0.80 -16.76
N GLU A 61 -14.01 -1.44 -16.45
CA GLU A 61 -12.83 -1.40 -17.33
C GLU A 61 -13.11 -2.03 -18.70
N ARG A 62 -13.78 -3.19 -18.75
CA ARG A 62 -14.17 -3.82 -20.02
C ARG A 62 -15.12 -2.96 -20.86
N ARG A 63 -15.94 -2.11 -20.22
CA ARG A 63 -16.84 -1.18 -20.89
C ARG A 63 -16.19 0.15 -21.26
N GLY A 64 -14.90 0.34 -20.93
CA GLY A 64 -14.17 1.59 -21.18
C GLY A 64 -14.65 2.77 -20.33
N GLU A 65 -15.27 2.52 -19.19
CA GLU A 65 -15.86 3.54 -18.32
C GLU A 65 -14.86 4.11 -17.31
N LEU A 66 -13.67 3.49 -17.16
CA LEU A 66 -12.66 3.94 -16.21
C LEU A 66 -11.78 5.04 -16.80
N ARG A 67 -11.64 6.13 -16.05
CA ARG A 67 -10.71 7.22 -16.33
C ARG A 67 -9.68 7.27 -15.20
N GLY A 68 -8.38 7.30 -15.57
CA GLY A 68 -7.30 7.29 -14.60
C GLY A 68 -6.89 5.88 -14.17
N GLU A 69 -6.28 5.77 -13.00
CA GLU A 69 -5.78 4.53 -12.43
C GLU A 69 -6.45 4.24 -11.07
N ILE A 70 -6.90 3.01 -10.86
CA ILE A 70 -7.38 2.55 -9.55
C ILE A 70 -6.53 1.37 -9.10
N ILE A 71 -5.94 1.47 -7.90
CA ILE A 71 -5.21 0.38 -7.26
C ILE A 71 -6.02 -0.12 -6.07
N LEU A 72 -6.32 -1.43 -6.07
CA LEU A 72 -6.95 -2.11 -4.95
C LEU A 72 -5.96 -3.04 -4.24
N VAL A 73 -5.95 -2.97 -2.91
CA VAL A 73 -5.24 -3.87 -2.02
C VAL A 73 -6.25 -4.48 -1.05
N PRO A 74 -6.95 -5.56 -1.43
CA PRO A 74 -8.03 -6.12 -0.61
C PRO A 74 -7.57 -6.69 0.73
N VAL A 75 -6.35 -7.24 0.77
CA VAL A 75 -5.71 -7.77 1.98
C VAL A 75 -4.35 -7.11 2.12
N ALA A 76 -4.32 -6.00 2.86
CA ALA A 76 -3.09 -5.22 3.03
C ALA A 76 -2.08 -5.89 3.97
N ASN A 77 -2.50 -6.83 4.81
CA ASN A 77 -1.66 -7.47 5.82
C ASN A 77 -1.77 -9.00 5.80
N PRO A 78 -1.15 -9.69 4.81
CA PRO A 78 -1.10 -11.15 4.79
C PRO A 78 -0.41 -11.77 6.02
N PRO A 79 0.69 -11.19 6.59
CA PRO A 79 1.24 -11.67 7.85
C PRO A 79 0.23 -11.69 9.00
N GLY A 80 -0.47 -10.58 9.22
CA GLY A 80 -1.48 -10.48 10.28
C GLY A 80 -2.65 -11.43 10.08
N LEU A 81 -3.09 -11.63 8.82
CA LEU A 81 -4.17 -12.57 8.49
C LEU A 81 -3.79 -14.03 8.80
N ALA A 82 -2.52 -14.37 8.72
CA ALA A 82 -2.01 -15.71 9.02
C ALA A 82 -1.80 -15.97 10.52
N GLN A 83 -1.97 -14.96 11.37
CA GLN A 83 -1.79 -15.09 12.82
C GLN A 83 -3.07 -15.60 13.49
N VAL A 84 -3.00 -16.82 14.01
CA VAL A 84 -4.09 -17.43 14.77
C VAL A 84 -3.53 -17.86 16.14
N LEU A 85 -4.16 -17.42 17.21
CA LEU A 85 -3.82 -17.80 18.57
C LEU A 85 -5.09 -18.29 19.29
N LEU A 86 -5.04 -19.51 19.86
CA LEU A 86 -6.18 -20.11 20.57
C LEU A 86 -7.49 -20.04 19.76
N SER A 87 -7.40 -20.40 18.48
CA SER A 87 -8.52 -20.38 17.51
C SER A 87 -9.07 -18.98 17.18
N SER A 88 -8.41 -17.91 17.64
CA SER A 88 -8.78 -16.53 17.32
C SER A 88 -7.76 -15.90 16.38
N GLY A 89 -8.23 -15.22 15.33
CA GLY A 89 -7.38 -14.41 14.47
C GLY A 89 -6.88 -13.18 15.22
N ILE A 90 -5.56 -12.97 15.23
CA ILE A 90 -4.93 -11.82 15.87
C ILE A 90 -4.25 -10.99 14.80
N GLY A 91 -5.07 -10.26 14.05
CA GLY A 91 -4.62 -9.51 12.89
C GLY A 91 -4.20 -8.07 13.14
N ARG A 92 -4.39 -7.56 14.35
CA ARG A 92 -4.10 -6.17 14.72
C ARG A 92 -2.65 -5.94 15.11
N PHE A 93 -2.06 -6.91 15.80
CA PHE A 93 -0.69 -6.83 16.32
C PHE A 93 0.19 -7.90 15.68
N ASP A 94 1.43 -7.57 15.41
CA ASP A 94 2.44 -8.54 15.00
C ASP A 94 2.88 -9.35 16.24
N LEU A 95 2.65 -10.65 16.23
CA LEU A 95 2.98 -11.53 17.35
C LEU A 95 4.48 -11.63 17.64
N ALA A 96 5.32 -11.42 16.62
CA ALA A 96 6.78 -11.48 16.80
C ALA A 96 7.32 -10.25 17.56
N SER A 97 6.75 -9.08 17.34
CA SER A 97 7.22 -7.82 17.92
C SER A 97 6.27 -7.20 18.95
N GLY A 98 5.02 -7.68 19.04
CA GLY A 98 3.96 -7.08 19.84
C GLY A 98 3.47 -5.72 19.33
N ARG A 99 3.92 -5.28 18.15
CA ARG A 99 3.60 -3.95 17.60
C ARG A 99 2.33 -3.97 16.76
N ASN A 100 1.56 -2.90 16.85
CA ASN A 100 0.38 -2.70 16.02
C ASN A 100 0.80 -2.50 14.55
N PHE A 101 0.18 -3.24 13.63
CA PHE A 101 0.51 -3.14 12.19
C PHE A 101 0.24 -1.75 11.60
N ASN A 102 -0.74 -1.01 12.15
CA ASN A 102 -1.06 0.36 11.75
C ASN A 102 -0.30 1.41 12.56
N ARG A 103 0.92 1.12 12.98
CA ARG A 103 1.85 2.04 13.64
C ARG A 103 3.22 1.90 12.99
N ASP A 104 4.14 2.79 13.37
CA ASP A 104 5.55 2.76 12.94
C ASP A 104 5.74 2.88 11.43
N PHE A 105 4.83 3.58 10.73
CA PHE A 105 5.07 4.00 9.36
C PHE A 105 6.18 5.06 9.33
N PRO A 106 7.15 4.97 8.40
CA PRO A 106 8.17 5.99 8.28
C PRO A 106 7.58 7.36 7.92
N ASP A 107 8.09 8.40 8.54
CA ASP A 107 7.75 9.78 8.17
C ASP A 107 8.45 10.16 6.85
N LEU A 108 7.77 9.89 5.75
CA LEU A 108 8.29 10.16 4.42
C LEU A 108 8.47 11.65 4.14
N ALA A 109 7.73 12.53 4.84
CA ALA A 109 7.89 13.97 4.67
C ALA A 109 9.24 14.43 5.25
N ALA A 110 9.55 14.01 6.48
CA ALA A 110 10.84 14.30 7.11
C ALA A 110 12.00 13.67 6.32
N LEU A 111 11.87 12.43 5.88
CA LEU A 111 12.90 11.75 5.10
C LEU A 111 13.14 12.42 3.74
N ALA A 112 12.07 12.81 3.03
CA ALA A 112 12.18 13.47 1.74
C ALA A 112 12.78 14.87 1.87
N GLN A 113 12.43 15.60 2.94
CA GLN A 113 12.94 16.94 3.19
C GLN A 113 14.47 16.97 3.29
N ALA A 114 15.08 15.95 3.88
CA ALA A 114 16.52 15.81 3.97
C ALA A 114 17.22 15.69 2.59
N GLY A 115 16.51 15.19 1.57
CA GLY A 115 17.00 15.03 0.20
C GLY A 115 16.61 16.16 -0.76
N LEU A 116 15.80 17.13 -0.30
CA LEU A 116 15.38 18.25 -1.15
C LEU A 116 16.27 19.48 -0.96
N PRO A 117 16.62 20.22 -2.03
CA PRO A 117 17.33 21.48 -1.91
C PRO A 117 16.46 22.52 -1.17
N ALA A 118 17.12 23.45 -0.46
CA ALA A 118 16.44 24.52 0.29
C ALA A 118 15.55 25.39 -0.62
N ASP A 119 16.03 25.66 -1.84
CA ASP A 119 15.28 26.36 -2.87
C ASP A 119 14.80 25.37 -3.92
N LEU A 120 13.47 25.20 -4.02
CA LEU A 120 12.82 24.40 -5.06
C LEU A 120 12.23 25.34 -6.11
N PRO A 121 13.01 25.76 -7.12
CA PRO A 121 12.47 26.56 -8.21
C PRO A 121 11.58 25.73 -9.09
N GLY A 122 10.55 26.35 -9.66
CA GLY A 122 9.70 25.72 -10.64
C GLY A 122 8.20 25.95 -10.41
N THR A 123 7.42 25.43 -11.32
CA THR A 123 5.97 25.45 -11.23
C THR A 123 5.49 24.46 -10.15
N ARG A 124 4.24 24.63 -9.68
CA ARG A 124 3.64 23.70 -8.71
C ARG A 124 3.68 22.23 -9.16
N PRO A 125 3.45 21.86 -10.43
CA PRO A 125 3.61 20.49 -10.91
C PRO A 125 5.04 19.96 -10.78
N GLU A 126 6.05 20.75 -11.16
CA GLU A 126 7.46 20.36 -11.05
C GLU A 126 7.89 20.16 -9.60
N TYR A 127 7.46 21.06 -8.72
CA TYR A 127 7.66 20.92 -7.27
C TYR A 127 7.10 19.59 -6.75
N LEU A 128 5.83 19.29 -7.05
CA LEU A 128 5.19 18.05 -6.63
C LEU A 128 5.90 16.80 -7.18
N GLN A 129 6.38 16.86 -8.41
CA GLN A 129 7.12 15.76 -9.03
C GLN A 129 8.45 15.49 -8.29
N ARG A 130 9.18 16.55 -7.94
CA ARG A 130 10.45 16.46 -7.18
C ARG A 130 10.22 15.89 -5.78
N VAL A 131 9.22 16.40 -5.05
CA VAL A 131 8.88 15.89 -3.72
C VAL A 131 8.51 14.41 -3.77
N ARG A 132 7.72 14.00 -4.76
CA ARG A 132 7.35 12.60 -4.95
C ARG A 132 8.55 11.71 -5.30
N ALA A 133 9.48 12.22 -6.11
CA ALA A 133 10.72 11.51 -6.41
C ALA A 133 11.56 11.31 -5.15
N ALA A 134 11.78 12.38 -4.37
CA ALA A 134 12.52 12.32 -3.11
C ALA A 134 11.87 11.35 -2.10
N MET A 135 10.52 11.34 -1.98
CA MET A 135 9.82 10.38 -1.14
C MET A 135 10.04 8.92 -1.58
N ARG A 136 10.02 8.65 -2.90
CA ARG A 136 10.28 7.31 -3.43
C ARG A 136 11.71 6.85 -3.18
N GLU A 137 12.68 7.74 -3.42
CA GLU A 137 14.09 7.46 -3.18
C GLU A 137 14.36 7.21 -1.69
N ALA A 138 13.83 8.06 -0.82
CA ALA A 138 13.94 7.91 0.62
C ALA A 138 13.33 6.57 1.10
N LEU A 139 12.14 6.22 0.59
CA LEU A 139 11.49 4.95 0.93
C LEU A 139 12.28 3.74 0.43
N ALA A 140 12.84 3.81 -0.78
CA ALA A 140 13.66 2.74 -1.37
C ALA A 140 14.98 2.52 -0.62
N ALA A 141 15.52 3.56 0.01
CA ALA A 141 16.75 3.51 0.81
C ALA A 141 16.53 2.93 2.22
N LEU A 142 15.27 2.84 2.70
CA LEU A 142 14.99 2.32 4.04
C LEU A 142 15.20 0.81 4.09
N PRO A 143 15.96 0.30 5.08
CA PRO A 143 16.09 -1.13 5.29
C PRO A 143 14.75 -1.73 5.75
N ALA A 144 14.41 -2.90 5.22
CA ALA A 144 13.28 -3.69 5.66
C ALA A 144 13.79 -5.01 6.28
N VAL A 145 13.97 -5.01 7.59
CA VAL A 145 14.54 -6.16 8.33
C VAL A 145 13.47 -7.13 8.82
N SER A 146 12.18 -6.82 8.58
CA SER A 146 11.06 -7.71 8.92
C SER A 146 9.96 -7.65 7.87
N GLU A 147 9.10 -8.70 7.83
CA GLU A 147 7.91 -8.70 6.97
C GLU A 147 7.02 -7.49 7.21
N ALA A 148 6.80 -7.10 8.47
CA ALA A 148 5.96 -5.96 8.84
C ALA A 148 6.52 -4.63 8.33
N GLN A 149 7.85 -4.45 8.33
CA GLN A 149 8.48 -3.26 7.75
C GLN A 149 8.39 -3.27 6.21
N ALA A 150 8.76 -4.39 5.57
CA ALA A 150 8.64 -4.53 4.12
C ALA A 150 7.22 -4.28 3.62
N LEU A 151 6.23 -4.79 4.36
CA LEU A 151 4.81 -4.56 4.10
C LEU A 151 4.47 -3.05 4.12
N ARG A 152 4.83 -2.34 5.20
CA ARG A 152 4.56 -0.89 5.33
C ARG A 152 5.23 -0.09 4.21
N HIS A 153 6.50 -0.39 3.91
CA HIS A 153 7.23 0.28 2.83
C HIS A 153 6.55 0.06 1.47
N HIS A 154 6.12 -1.17 1.19
CA HIS A 154 5.44 -1.46 -0.07
C HIS A 154 4.06 -0.79 -0.17
N LEU A 155 3.25 -0.82 0.90
CA LEU A 155 1.95 -0.12 0.94
C LEU A 155 2.13 1.39 0.72
N LEU A 156 3.13 2.01 1.37
CA LEU A 156 3.46 3.42 1.14
C LEU A 156 3.89 3.69 -0.30
N SER A 157 4.68 2.81 -0.91
CA SER A 157 5.09 2.95 -2.31
C SER A 157 3.90 2.94 -3.28
N LEU A 158 2.90 2.10 -3.01
CA LEU A 158 1.66 2.05 -3.79
C LEU A 158 0.80 3.29 -3.58
N ALA A 159 0.63 3.71 -2.31
CA ALA A 159 -0.21 4.84 -1.94
C ALA A 159 0.36 6.19 -2.39
N ARG A 160 1.68 6.34 -2.40
CA ARG A 160 2.38 7.63 -2.62
C ARG A 160 2.91 7.83 -4.04
N SER A 161 2.76 6.85 -4.92
CA SER A 161 3.33 6.94 -6.26
C SER A 161 2.70 8.03 -7.14
N GLU A 162 1.44 8.45 -6.89
CA GLU A 162 0.73 9.66 -7.44
C GLU A 162 -0.67 9.71 -6.82
N GLU A 163 -1.19 10.85 -6.28
CA GLU A 163 -2.28 10.75 -5.31
C GLU A 163 -3.52 11.60 -5.43
N ARG A 164 -4.63 10.94 -5.07
CA ARG A 164 -5.64 11.44 -4.13
C ARG A 164 -6.11 10.29 -3.22
N ARG A 165 -6.06 10.48 -1.89
CA ARG A 165 -6.61 9.50 -0.93
C ARG A 165 -8.12 9.57 -0.87
N VAL A 166 -8.77 8.41 -1.00
CA VAL A 166 -10.17 8.22 -0.58
C VAL A 166 -10.20 7.01 0.35
N GLY A 167 -10.50 7.23 1.60
CA GLY A 167 -10.70 6.20 2.62
C GLY A 167 -10.16 6.64 3.99
N LYS A 168 -11.05 6.75 4.98
CA LYS A 168 -10.70 6.79 6.40
C LYS A 168 -10.72 5.36 6.91
N GLU A 169 -9.61 4.92 7.49
CA GLU A 169 -9.63 3.80 8.43
C GLU A 169 -10.12 4.34 9.78
N CYS A 170 -11.03 3.61 10.41
CA CYS A 170 -11.47 3.85 11.79
C CYS A 170 -10.40 3.38 12.78
#